data_2751c6bafedff40fe4bae0035efa4c06
#
_entry.id   2751c6bafedff40fe4bae0035efa4c06
#
_cell.length_a   1.000
_cell.length_b   1.000
_cell.length_c   1.000
_cell.angle_alpha   90.00
_cell.angle_beta   90.00
_cell.angle_gamma   90.00
#
_symmetry.space_group_name_H-M   'P 1'
#
loop_
_entity.id
_entity.type
_entity.pdbx_description
1 polymer ?
#
loop_
_entity_poly.entity_id
_entity_poly.type
_entity_poly.pdbx_seq_one_letter_code
_entity_poly.pdbx_strand_id
1 'polypeptide(L)'
;SKTHKVAPVKYGFHYEEIGMMGEGALHAELIRNRSFEEATPPAGLSVKNGLYENVPAPRVKEKKVFQADPLIGWTTYPLSYAPVFVSRTETDPMSEENKYSMLVNVTEDIANHPDALILNRGYYGMNLKTDTSYRLSLFLKSRNYSAPLRVFLVDELGQQVSNVIEVNIENRDWTKYTGELKPEKNVQRGMLAIQPMSKGQFQIDVVSLFPSDTWNEGKSVFRKDIVQNLKEFAPCFIRFPGGCIVHGVNEETMYHWKKTLGPIENRPGQWSKWAPYYRTDGIGYHEFYEL
;
A
#
# COMPACT_ATOMS: atom_id res chain seq x y z
N SER A 1 38.14 -22.59 -37.15
CA SER A 1 36.89 -22.31 -36.44
C SER A 1 36.66 -20.80 -36.42
N LYS A 2 35.55 -20.32 -36.94
CA LYS A 2 35.18 -18.90 -36.83
C LYS A 2 34.78 -18.65 -35.38
N THR A 3 35.62 -17.96 -34.64
CA THR A 3 35.25 -17.46 -33.31
C THR A 3 34.38 -16.22 -33.48
N HIS A 4 33.14 -16.31 -33.10
CA HIS A 4 32.25 -15.14 -33.04
C HIS A 4 32.54 -14.36 -31.77
N LYS A 5 32.79 -13.05 -31.92
CA LYS A 5 32.96 -12.17 -30.79
C LYS A 5 31.61 -12.05 -30.06
N VAL A 6 31.51 -12.50 -28.80
CA VAL A 6 30.30 -12.38 -27.98
C VAL A 6 30.10 -10.90 -27.65
N ALA A 7 28.88 -10.42 -27.83
CA ALA A 7 28.56 -9.06 -27.44
C ALA A 7 28.83 -8.83 -25.92
N PRO A 8 29.26 -7.61 -25.54
CA PRO A 8 29.50 -7.31 -24.12
C PRO A 8 28.22 -7.40 -23.26
N VAL A 9 27.06 -7.13 -23.84
CA VAL A 9 25.76 -7.30 -23.19
C VAL A 9 25.35 -8.77 -23.27
N LYS A 10 25.42 -9.50 -22.16
CA LYS A 10 25.22 -10.94 -22.14
C LYS A 10 23.87 -11.35 -21.58
N TYR A 11 23.42 -10.71 -20.48
CA TYR A 11 22.19 -11.03 -19.80
C TYR A 11 21.66 -9.82 -18.99
N GLY A 12 20.39 -9.86 -18.69
CA GLY A 12 19.71 -8.87 -17.86
C GLY A 12 18.51 -9.48 -17.17
N PHE A 13 17.79 -8.67 -16.44
CA PHE A 13 16.55 -9.07 -15.79
C PHE A 13 15.34 -8.62 -16.58
N HIS A 14 14.33 -9.47 -16.60
CA HIS A 14 12.97 -9.11 -16.96
C HIS A 14 12.13 -9.03 -15.69
N TYR A 15 11.73 -7.83 -15.35
CA TYR A 15 10.77 -7.58 -14.29
C TYR A 15 9.37 -7.47 -14.89
N GLU A 16 8.40 -8.14 -14.31
CA GLU A 16 6.98 -7.99 -14.62
C GLU A 16 6.18 -7.88 -13.32
N GLU A 17 5.31 -6.88 -13.24
CA GLU A 17 4.38 -6.72 -12.12
C GLU A 17 3.29 -7.80 -12.21
N ILE A 18 3.59 -8.97 -11.69
CA ILE A 18 2.74 -10.15 -11.66
C ILE A 18 2.90 -10.88 -10.32
N GLY A 19 1.80 -11.35 -9.73
CA GLY A 19 1.86 -12.09 -8.47
C GLY A 19 2.41 -11.27 -7.31
N MET A 20 2.22 -9.96 -7.30
CA MET A 20 2.73 -9.03 -6.29
C MET A 20 4.26 -8.97 -6.22
N MET A 21 4.93 -9.08 -7.35
CA MET A 21 6.39 -8.96 -7.42
C MET A 21 6.89 -7.55 -7.08
N GLY A 22 6.11 -6.53 -7.40
CA GLY A 22 6.34 -5.15 -6.96
C GLY A 22 5.66 -4.90 -5.63
N GLU A 23 4.34 -4.85 -5.65
CA GLU A 23 3.53 -4.62 -4.46
C GLU A 23 3.69 -5.74 -3.42
N GLY A 24 4.21 -5.40 -2.25
CA GLY A 24 4.45 -6.37 -1.18
C GLY A 24 5.73 -7.21 -1.31
N ALA A 25 6.55 -7.00 -2.36
CA ALA A 25 7.84 -7.65 -2.53
C ALA A 25 8.97 -6.65 -2.79
N LEU A 26 9.21 -6.22 -4.05
CA LEU A 26 10.31 -5.29 -4.38
C LEU A 26 10.09 -3.88 -3.79
N HIS A 27 8.84 -3.41 -3.78
CA HIS A 27 8.45 -2.17 -3.13
C HIS A 27 8.54 -2.32 -1.61
N ALA A 28 9.22 -1.41 -0.96
CA ALA A 28 9.42 -1.47 0.49
C ALA A 28 8.23 -0.94 1.30
N GLU A 29 7.14 -0.51 0.64
CA GLU A 29 5.91 -0.10 1.31
C GLU A 29 5.32 -1.27 2.10
N LEU A 30 5.07 -1.04 3.38
CA LEU A 30 4.53 -2.05 4.28
C LEU A 30 3.00 -2.02 4.37
N ILE A 31 2.38 -0.88 4.04
CA ILE A 31 0.93 -0.71 4.11
C ILE A 31 0.28 -1.29 2.85
N ARG A 32 -0.67 -2.18 3.04
CA ARG A 32 -1.54 -2.65 1.97
C ARG A 32 -2.76 -1.74 1.83
N ASN A 33 -3.20 -1.50 0.60
CA ASN A 33 -4.38 -0.66 0.29
C ASN A 33 -4.27 0.72 0.95
N ARG A 34 -3.13 1.37 0.75
CA ARG A 34 -2.74 2.63 1.40
C ARG A 34 -3.67 3.81 1.08
N SER A 35 -4.31 3.79 -0.12
CA SER A 35 -5.20 4.84 -0.64
C SER A 35 -6.64 4.35 -0.84
N PHE A 36 -7.00 3.17 -0.32
CA PHE A 36 -8.34 2.58 -0.38
C PHE A 36 -8.89 2.34 -1.80
N GLU A 37 -8.01 2.30 -2.79
CA GLU A 37 -8.35 2.13 -4.21
C GLU A 37 -8.40 0.65 -4.65
N GLU A 38 -7.91 -0.31 -3.84
CA GLU A 38 -7.78 -1.72 -4.24
C GLU A 38 -9.10 -2.37 -4.69
N ALA A 39 -10.23 -1.93 -4.17
CA ALA A 39 -11.54 -2.42 -4.58
C ALA A 39 -12.19 -1.62 -5.73
N THR A 40 -11.43 -0.73 -6.38
CA THR A 40 -11.91 -0.02 -7.57
C THR A 40 -12.09 -1.04 -8.71
N PRO A 41 -13.29 -1.19 -9.28
CA PRO A 41 -13.52 -2.16 -10.32
C PRO A 41 -12.69 -1.83 -11.56
N PRO A 42 -12.11 -2.82 -12.23
CA PRO A 42 -11.50 -2.60 -13.54
C PRO A 42 -12.51 -2.02 -14.52
N ALA A 43 -12.05 -1.24 -15.49
CA ALA A 43 -12.89 -0.69 -16.54
C ALA A 43 -13.77 -1.77 -17.20
N GLY A 44 -15.06 -1.51 -17.31
CA GLY A 44 -16.04 -2.42 -17.87
C GLY A 44 -16.45 -3.60 -16.98
N LEU A 45 -16.03 -3.61 -15.70
CA LEU A 45 -16.50 -4.58 -14.72
C LEU A 45 -17.36 -3.92 -13.65
N SER A 46 -18.32 -4.67 -13.14
CA SER A 46 -19.16 -4.25 -12.00
C SER A 46 -18.83 -5.09 -10.77
N VAL A 47 -19.12 -4.51 -9.62
CA VAL A 47 -19.10 -5.23 -8.34
C VAL A 47 -20.54 -5.61 -8.01
N LYS A 48 -20.79 -6.89 -7.76
CA LYS A 48 -22.09 -7.38 -7.29
C LYS A 48 -21.89 -8.25 -6.06
N ASN A 49 -22.59 -7.93 -5.00
CA ASN A 49 -22.47 -8.61 -3.71
C ASN A 49 -21.02 -8.74 -3.22
N GLY A 50 -20.20 -7.67 -3.39
CA GLY A 50 -18.80 -7.68 -2.98
C GLY A 50 -17.87 -8.51 -3.89
N LEU A 51 -18.33 -8.93 -5.06
CA LEU A 51 -17.55 -9.75 -5.99
C LEU A 51 -17.43 -9.05 -7.35
N TYR A 52 -16.26 -9.13 -7.95
CA TYR A 52 -16.07 -8.76 -9.35
C TYR A 52 -16.63 -9.85 -10.25
N GLU A 53 -17.61 -9.52 -11.06
CA GLU A 53 -18.17 -10.44 -12.04
C GLU A 53 -17.43 -10.32 -13.37
N ASN A 54 -17.32 -11.45 -14.05
CA ASN A 54 -16.83 -11.53 -15.43
C ASN A 54 -15.39 -11.04 -15.66
N VAL A 55 -14.51 -11.16 -14.66
CA VAL A 55 -13.08 -10.84 -14.86
C VAL A 55 -12.52 -11.73 -15.97
N PRO A 56 -12.16 -11.20 -17.15
CA PRO A 56 -11.57 -12.01 -18.18
C PRO A 56 -10.19 -12.49 -17.72
N ALA A 57 -10.02 -13.78 -17.62
CA ALA A 57 -8.71 -14.38 -17.43
C ALA A 57 -8.26 -14.92 -18.78
N PRO A 58 -7.26 -14.32 -19.45
CA PRO A 58 -6.94 -14.59 -20.87
C PRO A 58 -6.57 -16.03 -21.19
N ARG A 59 -6.22 -16.82 -20.19
CA ARG A 59 -5.78 -18.22 -20.36
C ARG A 59 -6.64 -19.24 -19.60
N VAL A 60 -7.74 -18.81 -19.00
CA VAL A 60 -8.61 -19.69 -18.19
C VAL A 60 -10.01 -19.65 -18.80
N LYS A 61 -10.53 -20.83 -19.17
CA LYS A 61 -11.89 -20.95 -19.74
C LYS A 61 -13.00 -20.64 -18.73
N GLU A 62 -12.69 -20.64 -17.45
CA GLU A 62 -13.63 -20.35 -16.38
C GLU A 62 -13.56 -18.89 -15.98
N LYS A 63 -14.72 -18.26 -15.84
CA LYS A 63 -14.82 -16.90 -15.27
C LYS A 63 -14.45 -16.98 -13.81
N LYS A 64 -13.35 -16.34 -13.42
CA LYS A 64 -12.99 -16.23 -12.01
C LYS A 64 -13.76 -15.11 -11.34
N VAL A 65 -14.26 -15.39 -10.16
CA VAL A 65 -14.91 -14.42 -9.29
C VAL A 65 -13.87 -13.99 -8.24
N PHE A 66 -13.67 -12.69 -8.07
CA PHE A 66 -12.74 -12.15 -7.08
C PHE A 66 -13.50 -11.32 -6.07
N GLN A 67 -13.11 -11.41 -4.82
CA GLN A 67 -13.66 -10.59 -3.76
C GLN A 67 -13.20 -9.14 -3.92
N ALA A 68 -14.14 -8.20 -3.92
CA ALA A 68 -13.89 -6.78 -3.84
C ALA A 68 -14.03 -6.35 -2.39
N ASP A 69 -12.92 -6.31 -1.66
CA ASP A 69 -12.89 -5.83 -0.29
C ASP A 69 -12.32 -4.39 -0.26
N PRO A 70 -13.17 -3.37 -0.05
CA PRO A 70 -12.73 -1.97 -0.06
C PRO A 70 -11.78 -1.63 1.07
N LEU A 71 -11.74 -2.44 2.13
CA LEU A 71 -10.86 -2.26 3.28
C LEU A 71 -9.81 -3.37 3.41
N ILE A 72 -9.50 -4.07 2.31
CA ILE A 72 -8.47 -5.12 2.33
C ILE A 72 -7.17 -4.62 2.97
N GLY A 73 -6.60 -5.41 3.87
CA GLY A 73 -5.45 -5.01 4.68
C GLY A 73 -5.81 -4.25 5.96
N TRP A 74 -6.99 -3.66 6.05
CA TRP A 74 -7.47 -2.89 7.20
C TRP A 74 -8.53 -3.66 8.00
N THR A 75 -8.54 -3.46 9.30
CA THR A 75 -9.54 -4.02 10.21
C THR A 75 -9.64 -3.16 11.47
N THR A 76 -10.73 -3.31 12.22
CA THR A 76 -10.87 -2.75 13.57
C THR A 76 -10.66 -3.83 14.62
N TYR A 77 -10.20 -3.44 15.81
CA TYR A 77 -10.05 -4.32 16.95
C TYR A 77 -10.69 -3.66 18.19
N PRO A 78 -11.37 -4.40 19.06
CA PRO A 78 -11.82 -5.78 18.86
C PRO A 78 -12.91 -5.89 17.78
N LEU A 79 -12.95 -7.03 17.07
CA LEU A 79 -13.90 -7.24 15.95
C LEU A 79 -15.38 -7.30 16.40
N SER A 80 -15.62 -7.75 17.64
CA SER A 80 -16.97 -8.02 18.14
C SER A 80 -17.64 -6.83 18.83
N TYR A 81 -16.87 -5.89 19.32
CA TYR A 81 -17.37 -4.68 19.99
C TYR A 81 -16.31 -3.59 19.89
N ALA A 82 -16.45 -2.76 18.90
CA ALA A 82 -15.58 -1.61 18.74
C ALA A 82 -16.44 -0.35 18.61
N PRO A 83 -16.16 0.71 19.35
CA PRO A 83 -16.80 2.01 19.15
C PRO A 83 -16.30 2.69 17.87
N VAL A 84 -15.40 2.03 17.11
CA VAL A 84 -14.78 2.54 15.90
C VAL A 84 -15.32 1.81 14.69
N PHE A 85 -16.02 2.52 13.83
CA PHE A 85 -16.53 2.03 12.56
C PHE A 85 -15.73 2.64 11.42
N VAL A 86 -15.36 1.80 10.47
CA VAL A 86 -14.62 2.22 9.28
C VAL A 86 -15.38 1.86 8.01
N SER A 87 -15.36 2.74 7.03
CA SER A 87 -15.98 2.51 5.73
C SER A 87 -15.21 3.26 4.65
N ARG A 88 -15.20 2.75 3.42
CA ARG A 88 -14.70 3.49 2.27
C ARG A 88 -15.72 4.56 1.86
N THR A 89 -15.25 5.75 1.52
CA THR A 89 -16.08 6.87 1.06
C THR A 89 -15.46 7.55 -0.15
N GLU A 90 -16.30 8.11 -1.01
CA GLU A 90 -15.94 8.99 -2.14
C GLU A 90 -16.17 10.47 -1.80
N THR A 91 -16.63 10.76 -0.59
CA THR A 91 -16.97 12.13 -0.17
C THR A 91 -15.69 12.91 0.09
N ASP A 92 -15.56 14.08 -0.53
CA ASP A 92 -14.39 14.94 -0.39
C ASP A 92 -13.06 14.24 -0.70
N PRO A 93 -12.88 13.70 -1.92
CA PRO A 93 -11.68 12.98 -2.30
C PRO A 93 -10.44 13.84 -2.18
N MET A 94 -9.28 13.23 -2.06
CA MET A 94 -8.00 13.93 -2.00
C MET A 94 -7.62 14.53 -3.35
N SER A 95 -7.93 13.83 -4.45
CA SER A 95 -7.75 14.28 -5.84
C SER A 95 -8.70 13.54 -6.79
N GLU A 96 -8.63 13.87 -8.07
CA GLU A 96 -9.35 13.12 -9.11
C GLU A 96 -8.80 11.69 -9.28
N GLU A 97 -7.54 11.48 -8.98
CA GLU A 97 -6.86 10.19 -9.05
C GLU A 97 -7.12 9.35 -7.80
N ASN A 98 -7.08 9.96 -6.61
CA ASN A 98 -7.40 9.34 -5.33
C ASN A 98 -8.83 9.69 -4.92
N LYS A 99 -9.78 8.87 -5.39
CA LYS A 99 -11.22 9.11 -5.22
C LYS A 99 -11.77 8.60 -3.89
N TYR A 100 -11.08 7.64 -3.30
CA TYR A 100 -11.54 6.97 -2.11
C TYR A 100 -10.66 7.33 -0.91
N SER A 101 -11.29 7.31 0.25
CA SER A 101 -10.62 7.42 1.53
C SER A 101 -11.33 6.55 2.56
N MET A 102 -10.72 6.32 3.70
CA MET A 102 -11.38 5.66 4.82
C MET A 102 -12.06 6.71 5.72
N LEU A 103 -13.38 6.65 5.81
CA LEU A 103 -14.15 7.37 6.81
C LEU A 103 -14.12 6.58 8.13
N VAL A 104 -13.66 7.23 9.17
CA VAL A 104 -13.67 6.70 10.54
C VAL A 104 -14.76 7.41 11.34
N ASN A 105 -15.62 6.62 11.96
CA ASN A 105 -16.67 7.09 12.86
C ASN A 105 -16.47 6.48 14.25
N VAL A 106 -16.14 7.30 15.22
CA VAL A 106 -16.00 6.92 16.63
C VAL A 106 -17.26 7.34 17.36
N THR A 107 -18.02 6.37 17.83
CA THR A 107 -19.37 6.60 18.38
C THR A 107 -19.39 6.84 19.88
N GLU A 108 -18.37 6.36 20.60
CA GLU A 108 -18.27 6.45 22.05
C GLU A 108 -16.91 7.02 22.49
N ASP A 109 -16.82 7.37 23.75
CA ASP A 109 -15.56 7.83 24.33
C ASP A 109 -14.59 6.64 24.49
N ILE A 110 -13.42 6.77 23.90
CA ILE A 110 -12.38 5.73 23.89
C ILE A 110 -11.80 5.47 25.30
N ALA A 111 -11.98 6.37 26.25
CA ALA A 111 -11.56 6.12 27.62
C ALA A 111 -12.15 4.81 28.20
N ASN A 112 -13.31 4.40 27.70
CA ASN A 112 -13.96 3.14 28.07
C ASN A 112 -13.52 1.94 27.21
N HIS A 113 -12.75 2.19 26.14
CA HIS A 113 -12.34 1.20 25.14
C HIS A 113 -10.87 1.40 24.76
N PRO A 114 -9.92 1.26 25.71
CA PRO A 114 -8.50 1.58 25.49
C PRO A 114 -7.82 0.64 24.46
N ASP A 115 -8.47 -0.46 24.13
CA ASP A 115 -8.04 -1.45 23.15
C ASP A 115 -8.64 -1.25 21.74
N ALA A 116 -9.45 -0.20 21.54
CA ALA A 116 -10.07 0.08 20.25
C ALA A 116 -9.03 0.63 19.27
N LEU A 117 -8.70 -0.15 18.24
CA LEU A 117 -7.67 0.14 17.25
C LEU A 117 -8.21 -0.01 15.82
N ILE A 118 -7.63 0.78 14.91
CA ILE A 118 -7.67 0.53 13.47
C ILE A 118 -6.32 -0.06 13.09
N LEU A 119 -6.31 -1.25 12.50
CA LEU A 119 -5.10 -2.01 12.20
C LEU A 119 -4.88 -2.18 10.72
N ASN A 120 -3.63 -2.02 10.26
CA ASN A 120 -3.20 -2.46 8.95
C ASN A 120 -2.17 -3.59 9.08
N ARG A 121 -2.46 -4.73 8.44
CA ARG A 121 -1.64 -5.94 8.50
C ARG A 121 -0.55 -5.98 7.43
N GLY A 122 -0.47 -4.98 6.54
CA GLY A 122 0.32 -5.10 5.34
C GLY A 122 -0.19 -6.23 4.43
N TYR A 123 0.74 -6.85 3.70
CA TYR A 123 0.42 -7.96 2.79
C TYR A 123 0.36 -9.31 3.52
N TYR A 124 1.32 -9.60 4.41
CA TYR A 124 1.47 -10.89 5.12
C TYR A 124 1.89 -10.73 6.58
N GLY A 125 1.67 -9.54 7.16
CA GLY A 125 2.28 -9.08 8.40
C GLY A 125 3.58 -8.32 8.12
N MET A 126 3.97 -7.44 9.03
CA MET A 126 5.15 -6.60 8.92
C MET A 126 6.29 -7.20 9.75
N ASN A 127 7.43 -7.48 9.11
CA ASN A 127 8.63 -7.91 9.84
C ASN A 127 9.32 -6.67 10.44
N LEU A 128 9.03 -6.40 11.71
CA LEU A 128 9.53 -5.25 12.44
C LEU A 128 10.83 -5.61 13.16
N LYS A 129 11.86 -4.75 13.04
CA LYS A 129 13.18 -4.97 13.60
C LYS A 129 13.59 -3.80 14.49
N THR A 130 14.26 -4.09 15.61
CA THR A 130 14.73 -3.08 16.56
C THR A 130 15.89 -2.21 16.04
N ASP A 131 16.63 -2.69 15.06
CA ASP A 131 17.72 -2.00 14.40
C ASP A 131 17.29 -1.10 13.23
N THR A 132 15.98 -1.06 12.95
CA THR A 132 15.40 -0.30 11.84
C THR A 132 14.28 0.59 12.37
N SER A 133 14.30 1.86 12.01
CA SER A 133 13.16 2.75 12.22
C SER A 133 12.24 2.73 10.99
N TYR A 134 10.99 3.16 11.18
CA TYR A 134 9.95 3.13 10.15
C TYR A 134 9.37 4.52 9.96
N ARG A 135 9.49 5.05 8.74
CA ARG A 135 8.96 6.36 8.36
C ARG A 135 7.49 6.24 8.04
N LEU A 136 6.66 6.87 8.85
CA LEU A 136 5.23 6.99 8.68
C LEU A 136 4.89 8.26 7.92
N SER A 137 3.95 8.18 6.98
CA SER A 137 3.19 9.32 6.49
C SER A 137 1.74 8.94 6.30
N LEU A 138 0.83 9.89 6.55
CA LEU A 138 -0.60 9.71 6.31
C LEU A 138 -1.26 11.06 6.08
N PHE A 139 -2.34 11.08 5.32
CA PHE A 139 -3.18 12.25 5.16
C PHE A 139 -4.44 12.11 6.00
N LEU A 140 -4.77 13.16 6.70
CA LEU A 140 -5.91 13.22 7.59
C LEU A 140 -6.75 14.47 7.32
N LYS A 141 -8.06 14.32 7.55
CA LYS A 141 -9.03 15.41 7.44
C LYS A 141 -10.09 15.24 8.53
N SER A 142 -10.27 16.27 9.36
CA SER A 142 -11.31 16.27 10.38
C SER A 142 -12.68 16.60 9.77
N ARG A 143 -13.72 15.91 10.21
CA ARG A 143 -15.11 16.33 10.01
C ARG A 143 -15.69 16.98 11.27
N ASN A 144 -15.51 16.35 12.41
CA ASN A 144 -15.89 16.85 13.72
C ASN A 144 -15.07 16.18 14.84
N TYR A 145 -13.90 15.68 14.51
CA TYR A 145 -12.96 15.07 15.45
C TYR A 145 -11.92 16.10 15.86
N SER A 146 -11.64 16.23 17.16
CA SER A 146 -10.75 17.25 17.71
C SER A 146 -9.73 16.74 18.73
N ALA A 147 -9.67 15.43 18.94
CA ALA A 147 -8.68 14.82 19.82
C ALA A 147 -7.44 14.34 19.03
N PRO A 148 -6.32 14.03 19.70
CA PRO A 148 -5.19 13.41 19.02
C PRO A 148 -5.54 11.99 18.54
N LEU A 149 -4.87 11.55 17.48
CA LEU A 149 -4.72 10.14 17.14
C LEU A 149 -3.39 9.65 17.66
N ARG A 150 -3.34 8.46 18.21
CA ARG A 150 -2.11 7.77 18.55
C ARG A 150 -1.79 6.75 17.46
N VAL A 151 -0.58 6.81 16.90
CA VAL A 151 -0.13 5.90 15.85
C VAL A 151 1.11 5.17 16.35
N PHE A 152 1.09 3.84 16.29
CA PHE A 152 2.17 2.98 16.79
C PHE A 152 2.16 1.62 16.10
N LEU A 153 3.21 0.82 16.36
CA LEU A 153 3.29 -0.55 15.89
C LEU A 153 2.85 -1.51 16.98
N VAL A 154 2.19 -2.59 16.55
CA VAL A 154 1.73 -3.67 17.42
C VAL A 154 2.20 -5.04 16.89
N ASP A 155 2.24 -6.02 17.77
CA ASP A 155 2.44 -7.42 17.40
C ASP A 155 1.11 -8.07 16.92
N GLU A 156 1.14 -9.36 16.61
CA GLU A 156 -0.02 -10.13 16.15
C GLU A 156 -1.15 -10.25 17.20
N LEU A 157 -0.87 -9.97 18.46
CA LEU A 157 -1.84 -9.95 19.56
C LEU A 157 -2.41 -8.55 19.82
N GLY A 158 -1.98 -7.54 19.05
CA GLY A 158 -2.39 -6.15 19.24
C GLY A 158 -1.65 -5.41 20.35
N GLN A 159 -0.57 -5.99 20.89
CA GLN A 159 0.23 -5.35 21.94
C GLN A 159 1.20 -4.36 21.32
N GLN A 160 1.26 -3.15 21.88
CA GLN A 160 2.18 -2.10 21.45
C GLN A 160 3.64 -2.56 21.54
N VAL A 161 4.40 -2.30 20.46
CA VAL A 161 5.81 -2.70 20.32
C VAL A 161 6.72 -1.57 19.85
N SER A 162 6.24 -0.35 19.79
CA SER A 162 7.04 0.83 19.41
C SER A 162 6.69 2.04 20.26
N ASN A 163 7.46 3.14 20.09
CA ASN A 163 7.02 4.45 20.50
C ASN A 163 5.70 4.82 19.87
N VAL A 164 5.03 5.82 20.44
CA VAL A 164 3.76 6.40 19.94
C VAL A 164 4.05 7.74 19.26
N ILE A 165 3.43 7.96 18.10
CA ILE A 165 3.31 9.27 17.47
C ILE A 165 1.92 9.80 17.77
N GLU A 166 1.81 10.98 18.37
CA GLU A 166 0.53 11.67 18.54
C GLU A 166 0.33 12.68 17.41
N VAL A 167 -0.83 12.58 16.75
CA VAL A 167 -1.21 13.43 15.62
C VAL A 167 -2.47 14.19 15.96
N ASN A 168 -2.39 15.51 16.05
CA ASN A 168 -3.56 16.38 16.24
C ASN A 168 -4.18 16.71 14.89
N ILE A 169 -5.45 16.32 14.70
CA ILE A 169 -6.19 16.63 13.47
C ILE A 169 -6.93 17.94 13.68
N GLU A 170 -6.34 19.05 13.27
CA GLU A 170 -6.90 20.38 13.44
C GLU A 170 -7.64 20.87 12.19
N ASN A 171 -7.27 20.36 11.01
CA ASN A 171 -7.73 20.89 9.74
C ASN A 171 -8.92 20.13 9.17
N ARG A 172 -9.82 20.88 8.53
CA ARG A 172 -10.90 20.36 7.69
C ARG A 172 -10.47 20.06 6.25
N ASP A 173 -9.23 20.41 5.91
CA ASP A 173 -8.59 20.11 4.63
C ASP A 173 -7.60 18.96 4.79
N TRP A 174 -7.35 18.25 3.70
CA TRP A 174 -6.37 17.18 3.66
C TRP A 174 -4.99 17.68 4.07
N THR A 175 -4.47 17.16 5.16
CA THR A 175 -3.17 17.55 5.72
C THR A 175 -2.29 16.32 5.88
N LYS A 176 -1.06 16.41 5.38
CA LYS A 176 -0.06 15.35 5.52
C LYS A 176 0.63 15.44 6.88
N TYR A 177 0.65 14.32 7.57
CA TYR A 177 1.38 14.12 8.81
C TYR A 177 2.48 13.10 8.59
N THR A 178 3.61 13.28 9.26
CA THR A 178 4.77 12.40 9.18
C THR A 178 5.33 12.10 10.56
N GLY A 179 6.01 10.97 10.70
CA GLY A 179 6.68 10.62 11.94
C GLY A 179 7.57 9.40 11.77
N GLU A 180 8.26 9.02 12.84
CA GLU A 180 9.17 7.89 12.88
C GLU A 180 8.78 6.95 14.02
N LEU A 181 8.57 5.68 13.67
CA LEU A 181 8.26 4.61 14.60
C LEU A 181 9.49 3.72 14.79
N LYS A 182 9.81 3.43 16.06
CA LYS A 182 10.98 2.60 16.45
C LYS A 182 10.50 1.41 17.27
N PRO A 183 10.58 0.18 16.71
CA PRO A 183 10.24 -1.01 17.47
C PRO A 183 11.16 -1.23 18.66
N GLU A 184 10.61 -1.66 19.78
CA GLU A 184 11.31 -2.01 21.02
C GLU A 184 11.66 -3.50 21.07
N LYS A 185 11.00 -4.31 20.24
CA LYS A 185 11.27 -5.75 20.06
C LYS A 185 11.11 -6.15 18.60
N ASN A 186 11.79 -7.23 18.20
CA ASN A 186 11.60 -7.84 16.88
C ASN A 186 10.25 -8.56 16.81
N VAL A 187 9.49 -8.30 15.73
CA VAL A 187 8.18 -8.92 15.52
C VAL A 187 8.08 -9.37 14.06
N GLN A 188 7.74 -10.63 13.82
CA GLN A 188 7.64 -11.16 12.46
C GLN A 188 6.33 -10.78 11.74
N ARG A 189 5.23 -10.61 12.49
CA ARG A 189 3.89 -10.30 11.97
C ARG A 189 3.28 -9.09 12.65
N GLY A 190 4.06 -8.00 12.68
CA GLY A 190 3.59 -6.74 13.22
C GLY A 190 2.52 -6.09 12.34
N MET A 191 1.88 -5.08 12.89
CA MET A 191 0.85 -4.28 12.23
C MET A 191 1.03 -2.82 12.60
N LEU A 192 0.55 -1.91 11.73
CA LEU A 192 0.34 -0.52 12.09
C LEU A 192 -0.99 -0.40 12.83
N ALA A 193 -0.98 0.31 13.96
CA ALA A 193 -2.17 0.63 14.73
C ALA A 193 -2.41 2.14 14.73
N ILE A 194 -3.67 2.53 14.50
CA ILE A 194 -4.17 3.89 14.65
C ILE A 194 -5.26 3.86 15.71
N GLN A 195 -5.07 4.62 16.79
CA GLN A 195 -5.98 4.67 17.92
C GLN A 195 -6.59 6.07 18.02
N PRO A 196 -7.88 6.25 17.72
CA PRO A 196 -8.58 7.49 18.05
C PRO A 196 -8.74 7.62 19.56
N MET A 197 -8.73 8.87 20.07
CA MET A 197 -8.78 9.13 21.52
C MET A 197 -10.10 9.73 21.97
N SER A 198 -11.03 10.05 21.07
CA SER A 198 -12.33 10.61 21.38
C SER A 198 -13.37 10.24 20.34
N LYS A 199 -14.62 10.44 20.64
CA LYS A 199 -15.71 10.35 19.67
C LYS A 199 -15.60 11.43 18.60
N GLY A 200 -16.11 11.14 17.40
CA GLY A 200 -16.11 12.04 16.26
C GLY A 200 -15.84 11.34 14.96
N GLN A 201 -15.74 12.11 13.88
CA GLN A 201 -15.52 11.61 12.53
C GLN A 201 -14.31 12.28 11.89
N PHE A 202 -13.52 11.50 11.19
CA PHE A 202 -12.40 11.95 10.38
C PHE A 202 -12.18 11.04 9.19
N GLN A 203 -11.41 11.49 8.23
CA GLN A 203 -11.01 10.69 7.07
C GLN A 203 -9.50 10.47 7.10
N ILE A 204 -9.09 9.30 6.61
CA ILE A 204 -7.69 8.89 6.42
C ILE A 204 -7.49 8.53 4.97
N ASP A 205 -6.35 8.95 4.39
CA ASP A 205 -5.93 8.56 3.05
C ASP A 205 -4.41 8.46 2.96
N VAL A 206 -3.93 7.79 1.91
CA VAL A 206 -2.51 7.61 1.55
C VAL A 206 -1.63 7.34 2.76
N VAL A 207 -1.96 6.30 3.50
CA VAL A 207 -1.13 5.84 4.63
C VAL A 207 0.06 5.06 4.09
N SER A 208 1.25 5.40 4.54
CA SER A 208 2.51 4.83 4.07
C SER A 208 3.45 4.57 5.23
N LEU A 209 4.13 3.43 5.21
CA LEU A 209 5.10 3.02 6.22
C LEU A 209 6.30 2.34 5.55
N PHE A 210 7.43 3.03 5.52
CA PHE A 210 8.67 2.52 4.94
C PHE A 210 9.73 2.26 6.00
N PRO A 211 10.47 1.14 5.94
CA PRO A 211 11.68 1.00 6.72
C PRO A 211 12.70 2.09 6.33
N SER A 212 13.50 2.55 7.28
CA SER A 212 14.51 3.58 7.04
C SER A 212 15.70 3.06 6.21
N ASP A 213 15.91 1.75 6.18
CA ASP A 213 17.03 1.07 5.53
C ASP A 213 16.70 0.58 4.10
N THR A 214 15.85 1.30 3.37
CA THR A 214 15.59 0.97 1.95
C THR A 214 16.86 1.16 1.10
N TRP A 215 16.83 0.69 -0.15
CA TRP A 215 17.94 0.85 -1.08
C TRP A 215 18.40 2.31 -1.18
N ASN A 216 19.67 2.52 -1.58
CA ASN A 216 20.27 3.85 -1.71
C ASN A 216 20.19 4.67 -0.42
N GLU A 217 20.64 4.07 0.69
CA GLU A 217 20.72 4.73 2.02
C GLU A 217 19.36 5.27 2.51
N GLY A 218 18.29 4.54 2.24
CA GLY A 218 16.95 4.91 2.67
C GLY A 218 16.24 5.93 1.77
N LYS A 219 16.83 6.31 0.64
CA LYS A 219 16.25 7.30 -0.28
C LYS A 219 15.33 6.68 -1.32
N SER A 220 15.53 5.40 -1.62
CA SER A 220 14.75 4.66 -2.62
C SER A 220 13.48 4.04 -2.02
N VAL A 221 12.52 3.71 -2.87
CA VAL A 221 11.31 2.95 -2.50
C VAL A 221 11.53 1.44 -2.50
N PHE A 222 12.71 0.98 -2.87
CA PHE A 222 13.01 -0.44 -3.02
C PHE A 222 13.55 -1.09 -1.75
N ARG A 223 13.21 -2.34 -1.57
CA ARG A 223 13.79 -3.18 -0.53
C ARG A 223 15.28 -3.42 -0.79
N LYS A 224 16.09 -3.05 0.19
CA LYS A 224 17.55 -3.15 0.14
C LYS A 224 18.04 -4.57 -0.09
N ASP A 225 17.47 -5.54 0.61
CA ASP A 225 17.85 -6.95 0.54
C ASP A 225 17.63 -7.54 -0.87
N ILE A 226 16.52 -7.19 -1.52
CA ILE A 226 16.22 -7.66 -2.87
C ILE A 226 17.15 -7.00 -3.90
N VAL A 227 17.31 -5.67 -3.84
CA VAL A 227 18.16 -4.95 -4.79
C VAL A 227 19.63 -5.35 -4.64
N GLN A 228 20.09 -5.60 -3.41
CA GLN A 228 21.45 -6.09 -3.19
C GLN A 228 21.70 -7.42 -3.89
N ASN A 229 20.77 -8.37 -3.79
CA ASN A 229 20.85 -9.64 -4.51
C ASN A 229 20.83 -9.44 -6.03
N LEU A 230 19.94 -8.57 -6.55
CA LEU A 230 19.91 -8.25 -7.97
C LEU A 230 21.24 -7.66 -8.47
N LYS A 231 21.85 -6.78 -7.70
CA LYS A 231 23.15 -6.17 -8.00
C LYS A 231 24.28 -7.20 -8.06
N GLU A 232 24.27 -8.20 -7.18
CA GLU A 232 25.28 -9.26 -7.16
C GLU A 232 25.28 -10.12 -8.42
N PHE A 233 24.15 -10.25 -9.12
CA PHE A 233 24.06 -10.87 -10.44
C PHE A 233 24.69 -10.01 -11.54
N ALA A 234 25.00 -8.74 -11.27
CA ALA A 234 25.61 -7.79 -12.22
C ALA A 234 24.91 -7.77 -13.60
N PRO A 235 23.59 -7.53 -13.69
CA PRO A 235 22.87 -7.51 -14.95
C PRO A 235 23.32 -6.33 -15.81
N CYS A 236 23.32 -6.53 -17.14
CA CYS A 236 23.66 -5.46 -18.09
C CYS A 236 22.46 -4.56 -18.42
N PHE A 237 21.26 -5.01 -18.15
CA PHE A 237 20.03 -4.27 -18.37
C PHE A 237 18.88 -4.83 -17.52
N ILE A 238 17.85 -4.00 -17.31
CA ILE A 238 16.57 -4.40 -16.73
C ILE A 238 15.47 -4.04 -17.73
N ARG A 239 14.65 -5.02 -18.10
CA ARG A 239 13.43 -4.80 -18.86
C ARG A 239 12.24 -4.72 -17.87
N PHE A 240 11.50 -3.63 -17.91
CA PHE A 240 10.30 -3.37 -17.09
C PHE A 240 9.22 -2.65 -17.92
N PRO A 241 7.98 -2.54 -17.45
CA PRO A 241 7.35 -3.12 -16.27
C PRO A 241 6.88 -4.54 -16.49
N GLY A 242 7.19 -5.16 -17.61
CA GLY A 242 6.84 -6.52 -17.92
C GLY A 242 6.58 -6.81 -19.39
N GLY A 243 5.83 -7.85 -19.64
CA GLY A 243 5.38 -8.29 -20.96
C GLY A 243 3.92 -7.93 -21.20
N CYS A 244 3.03 -8.83 -20.81
CA CYS A 244 1.58 -8.69 -21.04
C CYS A 244 0.96 -7.46 -20.37
N ILE A 245 1.49 -7.03 -19.25
CA ILE A 245 1.04 -5.83 -18.54
C ILE A 245 1.21 -4.56 -19.38
N VAL A 246 2.23 -4.51 -20.27
CA VAL A 246 2.52 -3.32 -21.07
C VAL A 246 1.37 -3.00 -22.03
N HIS A 247 0.89 -4.00 -22.76
CA HIS A 247 -0.17 -3.78 -23.76
C HIS A 247 -1.59 -3.92 -23.17
N GLY A 248 -1.71 -4.53 -21.96
CA GLY A 248 -3.03 -4.79 -21.38
C GLY A 248 -3.91 -5.67 -22.28
N VAL A 249 -5.21 -5.49 -22.20
CA VAL A 249 -6.21 -6.11 -23.07
C VAL A 249 -6.79 -5.07 -24.05
N ASN A 250 -6.78 -3.81 -23.65
CA ASN A 250 -7.23 -2.65 -24.40
C ASN A 250 -6.49 -1.39 -23.89
N GLU A 251 -6.74 -0.24 -24.50
CA GLU A 251 -6.13 1.03 -24.13
C GLU A 251 -6.33 1.39 -22.64
N GLU A 252 -7.50 1.11 -22.07
CA GLU A 252 -7.81 1.43 -20.68
C GLU A 252 -7.00 0.59 -19.67
N THR A 253 -6.55 -0.60 -20.07
CA THR A 253 -5.89 -1.57 -19.20
C THR A 253 -4.40 -1.74 -19.49
N MET A 254 -3.87 -1.05 -20.52
CA MET A 254 -2.43 -1.01 -20.80
C MET A 254 -1.68 -0.22 -19.71
N TYR A 255 -0.36 -0.40 -19.66
CA TYR A 255 0.48 0.32 -18.71
C TYR A 255 0.67 1.78 -19.13
N HIS A 256 -0.01 2.69 -18.45
CA HIS A 256 0.08 4.12 -18.67
C HIS A 256 1.26 4.71 -17.90
N TRP A 257 2.48 4.55 -18.39
CA TRP A 257 3.70 4.96 -17.69
C TRP A 257 3.69 6.42 -17.23
N LYS A 258 3.03 7.33 -17.96
CA LYS A 258 2.90 8.73 -17.55
C LYS A 258 2.11 8.90 -16.25
N LYS A 259 1.19 8.00 -15.94
CA LYS A 259 0.41 8.02 -14.70
C LYS A 259 1.21 7.51 -13.51
N THR A 260 2.40 6.96 -13.74
CA THR A 260 3.32 6.52 -12.69
C THR A 260 4.37 7.57 -12.33
N LEU A 261 4.27 8.78 -12.89
CA LEU A 261 5.15 9.91 -12.61
C LEU A 261 4.56 10.81 -11.53
N GLY A 262 5.43 11.62 -10.91
CA GLY A 262 5.02 12.58 -9.88
C GLY A 262 4.83 11.99 -8.49
N PRO A 263 4.27 12.77 -7.57
CA PRO A 263 4.02 12.34 -6.21
C PRO A 263 3.15 11.09 -6.14
N ILE A 264 3.49 10.18 -5.24
CA ILE A 264 2.84 8.88 -5.13
C ILE A 264 1.36 9.00 -4.77
N GLU A 265 0.98 10.03 -4.05
CA GLU A 265 -0.39 10.37 -3.69
C GLU A 265 -1.27 10.76 -4.88
N ASN A 266 -0.67 11.12 -6.01
CA ASN A 266 -1.37 11.48 -7.25
C ASN A 266 -1.34 10.37 -8.30
N ARG A 267 -0.84 9.20 -7.96
CA ARG A 267 -0.80 8.06 -8.88
C ARG A 267 -2.08 7.25 -8.74
N PRO A 268 -2.89 7.13 -9.80
CA PRO A 268 -4.21 6.50 -9.71
C PRO A 268 -4.15 4.99 -9.46
N GLY A 269 -3.00 4.37 -9.68
CA GLY A 269 -2.88 2.91 -9.67
C GLY A 269 -3.70 2.26 -10.79
N GLN A 270 -3.69 0.94 -10.84
CA GLN A 270 -4.42 0.21 -11.86
C GLN A 270 -4.64 -1.26 -11.48
N TRP A 271 -5.82 -1.78 -11.82
CA TRP A 271 -6.08 -3.20 -11.74
C TRP A 271 -5.31 -3.98 -12.80
N SER A 272 -4.61 -5.03 -12.40
CA SER A 272 -3.95 -5.96 -13.32
C SER A 272 -4.90 -7.09 -13.71
N LYS A 273 -5.29 -7.18 -15.00
CA LYS A 273 -6.11 -8.31 -15.49
C LYS A 273 -5.34 -9.62 -15.61
N TRP A 274 -4.02 -9.57 -15.71
CA TRP A 274 -3.17 -10.75 -15.87
C TRP A 274 -2.89 -11.45 -14.55
N ALA A 275 -2.78 -10.65 -13.50
CA ALA A 275 -2.73 -11.10 -12.13
C ALA A 275 -3.79 -10.28 -11.38
N PRO A 276 -4.94 -10.87 -11.02
CA PRO A 276 -6.10 -10.10 -10.56
C PRO A 276 -5.88 -9.50 -9.16
N TYR A 277 -5.19 -8.40 -9.13
CA TYR A 277 -4.99 -7.55 -7.97
C TYR A 277 -4.81 -6.09 -8.43
N TYR A 278 -4.97 -5.18 -7.50
CA TYR A 278 -4.76 -3.76 -7.73
C TYR A 278 -3.29 -3.41 -7.54
N ARG A 279 -2.70 -2.74 -8.52
CA ARG A 279 -1.34 -2.21 -8.49
C ARG A 279 -1.41 -0.74 -8.14
N THR A 280 -0.67 -0.30 -7.10
CA THR A 280 -0.72 1.08 -6.61
C THR A 280 0.11 2.05 -7.46
N ASP A 281 0.94 1.54 -8.38
CA ASP A 281 1.97 2.27 -9.11
C ASP A 281 2.97 2.99 -8.16
N GLY A 282 3.17 2.43 -6.97
CA GLY A 282 4.16 2.88 -6.00
C GLY A 282 5.60 2.78 -6.50
N ILE A 283 5.85 1.80 -7.39
CA ILE A 283 7.03 1.74 -8.24
C ILE A 283 6.61 2.22 -9.62
N GLY A 284 7.07 3.40 -10.01
CA GLY A 284 6.79 3.98 -11.31
C GLY A 284 8.02 4.04 -12.20
N TYR A 285 7.87 4.74 -13.32
CA TYR A 285 8.90 4.80 -14.35
C TYR A 285 10.22 5.37 -13.82
N HIS A 286 10.19 6.42 -12.99
CA HIS A 286 11.39 7.03 -12.43
C HIS A 286 12.08 6.11 -11.44
N GLU A 287 11.34 5.43 -10.58
CA GLU A 287 11.90 4.53 -9.59
C GLU A 287 12.67 3.37 -10.24
N PHE A 288 12.21 2.84 -11.39
CA PHE A 288 12.95 1.80 -12.12
C PHE A 288 14.31 2.27 -12.66
N TYR A 289 14.51 3.57 -12.86
CA TYR A 289 15.81 4.12 -13.24
C TYR A 289 16.78 4.27 -12.07
N GLU A 290 16.32 4.10 -10.84
CA GLU A 290 17.18 4.13 -9.65
C GLU A 290 17.81 2.75 -9.35
N LEU A 291 17.33 1.70 -10.00
CA LEU A 291 17.88 0.35 -9.93
C LEU A 291 19.12 0.20 -10.82
#